data_04a8013f3cd434d51ea4849dc6ad6645
#
_entry.id   04a8013f3cd434d51ea4849dc6ad6645
#
_cell.length_a   1.000
_cell.length_b   1.000
_cell.length_c   1.000
_cell.angle_alpha   90.00
_cell.angle_beta   90.00
_cell.angle_gamma   90.00
#
_symmetry.space_group_name_H-M   'P 1'
#
loop_
_entity.id
_entity.type
_entity.pdbx_description
1 polymer ?
#
loop_
_entity_poly.entity_id
_entity_poly.type
_entity_poly.pdbx_seq_one_letter_code
_entity_poly.pdbx_strand_id
1 'polypeptide(L)'
;MGDCKNINYFSIDSIDLRLLAGAESHVFNNDNLSIILNGQPTDNAFFSEGEVYQLPEPRLLLFMNGEADVHLDLEQYHFERGTVILTPPDVILEFEHLGQDVTVCGIAMKEAVHVAERIVTNVPAKDFELLLRMTYLLWDLATQAPFRREAALQMVRAMVTNVQYIKEASDSSADKPAIARHQELFQQFKMLVSRHCERERNIPFYADLLHITPHHLSAVISQASGHSAMYWINRAVVLRAKVLLHTSGLLTYEIAERLNFSNPPAFNNFFKRETGLTPKEFRSRYL
;
A
#
# COMPACT_ATOMS: atom_id res chain seq x y z
N MET A 1 3.58 8.83 31.91
CA MET A 1 2.64 8.25 30.95
C MET A 1 3.19 8.65 29.58
N GLY A 2 4.02 7.80 29.00
CA GLY A 2 4.67 8.08 27.74
C GLY A 2 3.75 7.68 26.62
N ASP A 3 3.50 8.60 25.71
CA ASP A 3 2.77 8.35 24.46
C ASP A 3 3.48 7.23 23.69
N CYS A 4 2.85 6.06 23.62
CA CYS A 4 3.22 5.03 22.67
C CYS A 4 2.98 5.61 21.27
N LYS A 5 4.05 6.05 20.62
CA LYS A 5 4.04 6.39 19.20
C LYS A 5 3.79 5.11 18.42
N ASN A 6 2.54 4.87 18.02
CA ASN A 6 2.16 3.86 17.04
C ASN A 6 2.64 4.31 15.65
N ILE A 7 3.90 4.07 15.33
CA ILE A 7 4.57 4.69 14.20
C ILE A 7 4.21 4.03 12.86
N ASN A 8 3.79 2.77 12.82
CA ASN A 8 3.60 2.03 11.56
C ASN A 8 2.13 1.85 11.10
N TYR A 9 1.17 2.43 11.80
CA TYR A 9 -0.19 2.58 11.31
C TYR A 9 -0.35 3.99 10.76
N PHE A 10 -0.16 4.14 9.46
CA PHE A 10 -0.12 5.42 8.78
C PHE A 10 -1.52 5.92 8.45
N SER A 11 -2.39 6.01 9.48
CA SER A 11 -3.69 6.65 9.37
C SER A 11 -3.58 8.16 9.53
N ILE A 12 -4.34 8.87 8.75
CA ILE A 12 -4.48 10.33 8.81
C ILE A 12 -4.91 10.80 10.21
N ASP A 13 -5.66 9.97 10.94
CA ASP A 13 -6.16 10.32 12.29
C ASP A 13 -5.12 10.15 13.38
N SER A 14 -4.11 9.31 13.16
CA SER A 14 -3.13 8.93 14.19
C SER A 14 -1.77 9.61 14.03
N ILE A 15 -1.51 10.26 12.88
CA ILE A 15 -0.21 10.81 12.55
C ILE A 15 -0.26 12.34 12.53
N ASP A 16 0.68 12.95 13.23
CA ASP A 16 0.98 14.36 12.99
C ASP A 16 1.69 14.49 11.64
N LEU A 17 0.90 14.77 10.60
CA LEU A 17 1.40 14.93 9.23
C LEU A 17 2.44 16.05 9.10
N ARG A 18 2.56 16.93 10.13
CA ARG A 18 3.65 17.92 10.19
C ARG A 18 5.02 17.27 10.32
N LEU A 19 5.08 16.02 10.77
CA LEU A 19 6.32 15.24 10.79
C LEU A 19 6.80 14.83 9.39
N LEU A 20 5.91 14.85 8.39
CA LEU A 20 6.27 14.66 6.97
C LEU A 20 6.58 15.98 6.26
N ALA A 21 6.43 17.08 6.98
CA ALA A 21 6.60 18.41 6.43
C ALA A 21 8.06 18.84 6.58
N GLY A 22 8.81 18.87 5.48
CA GLY A 22 10.03 19.65 5.36
C GLY A 22 9.73 21.16 5.35
N ALA A 23 10.76 21.99 5.24
CA ALA A 23 10.64 23.44 5.31
C ALA A 23 9.67 24.06 4.27
N GLU A 24 9.47 23.40 3.13
CA GLU A 24 8.61 23.83 2.02
C GLU A 24 7.30 23.02 1.90
N SER A 25 7.03 22.16 2.85
CA SER A 25 5.84 21.28 2.83
C SER A 25 4.64 22.01 3.41
N HIS A 26 3.47 21.74 2.82
CA HIS A 26 2.19 22.23 3.30
C HIS A 26 1.28 21.04 3.62
N VAL A 27 0.65 21.05 4.77
CA VAL A 27 -0.23 19.98 5.23
C VAL A 27 -1.60 20.51 5.59
N PHE A 28 -2.63 19.87 5.04
CA PHE A 28 -4.02 20.07 5.41
C PHE A 28 -4.61 18.76 5.90
N ASN A 29 -5.38 18.79 6.98
CA ASN A 29 -6.06 17.60 7.51
C ASN A 29 -7.41 17.97 8.12
N ASN A 30 -8.44 17.19 7.77
CA ASN A 30 -9.76 17.24 8.39
C ASN A 30 -10.41 15.84 8.38
N ASP A 31 -11.67 15.74 8.80
CA ASP A 31 -12.39 14.46 8.87
C ASP A 31 -12.67 13.80 7.51
N ASN A 32 -12.49 14.48 6.40
CA ASN A 32 -12.81 13.98 5.06
C ASN A 32 -11.59 13.58 4.24
N LEU A 33 -10.52 14.37 4.34
CA LEU A 33 -9.30 14.14 3.55
C LEU A 33 -8.08 14.77 4.23
N SER A 34 -6.92 14.28 3.82
CA SER A 34 -5.63 14.93 4.10
C SER A 34 -4.90 15.18 2.81
N ILE A 35 -4.21 16.32 2.76
CA ILE A 35 -3.36 16.71 1.64
C ILE A 35 -1.98 17.05 2.18
N ILE A 36 -0.95 16.53 1.53
CA ILE A 36 0.42 16.97 1.71
C ILE A 36 0.96 17.48 0.37
N LEU A 37 1.49 18.68 0.37
CA LEU A 37 2.22 19.26 -0.77
C LEU A 37 3.70 19.29 -0.43
N ASN A 38 4.54 18.83 -1.37
CA ASN A 38 6.00 18.78 -1.24
C ASN A 38 6.47 18.06 0.04
N GLY A 39 5.78 16.98 0.41
CA GLY A 39 6.15 16.15 1.54
C GLY A 39 7.51 15.50 1.31
N GLN A 40 8.36 15.52 2.33
CA GLN A 40 9.71 14.95 2.33
C GLN A 40 9.76 13.82 3.37
N PRO A 41 9.44 12.59 2.98
CA PRO A 41 9.30 11.47 3.92
C PRO A 41 10.60 11.09 4.65
N THR A 42 11.75 11.54 4.15
CA THR A 42 13.08 11.22 4.70
C THR A 42 13.57 12.19 5.76
N ASP A 43 13.10 13.44 5.78
CA ASP A 43 13.65 14.50 6.64
C ASP A 43 13.53 14.23 8.15
N ASN A 44 12.57 13.40 8.56
CA ASN A 44 12.30 13.13 9.98
C ASN A 44 12.42 11.65 10.34
N ALA A 45 13.09 10.83 9.52
CA ALA A 45 13.18 9.37 9.69
C ALA A 45 11.80 8.71 9.93
N PHE A 46 10.75 9.29 9.32
CA PHE A 46 9.38 8.84 9.50
C PHE A 46 9.16 7.49 8.83
N PHE A 47 9.74 7.31 7.65
CA PHE A 47 9.84 6.03 6.98
C PHE A 47 11.28 5.52 7.06
N SER A 48 11.41 4.21 7.29
CA SER A 48 12.70 3.55 7.37
C SER A 48 12.72 2.33 6.45
N GLU A 49 13.87 2.07 5.85
CA GLU A 49 14.08 0.88 5.02
C GLU A 49 13.88 -0.40 5.84
N GLY A 50 13.21 -1.38 5.25
CA GLY A 50 12.89 -2.66 5.89
C GLY A 50 11.70 -2.64 6.86
N GLU A 51 11.16 -1.45 7.14
CA GLU A 51 9.97 -1.31 7.97
C GLU A 51 8.68 -1.47 7.16
N VAL A 52 7.64 -1.95 7.83
CA VAL A 52 6.33 -2.23 7.23
C VAL A 52 5.29 -1.24 7.76
N TYR A 53 4.59 -0.59 6.84
CA TYR A 53 3.57 0.42 7.13
C TYR A 53 2.22 -0.03 6.58
N GLN A 54 1.13 0.14 7.33
CA GLN A 54 -0.22 -0.04 6.81
C GLN A 54 -0.82 1.31 6.45
N LEU A 55 -1.38 1.40 5.26
CA LEU A 55 -2.08 2.56 4.72
C LEU A 55 -3.60 2.28 4.77
N PRO A 56 -4.29 2.62 5.86
CA PRO A 56 -5.69 2.21 6.04
C PRO A 56 -6.66 2.95 5.14
N GLU A 57 -6.31 4.16 4.68
CA GLU A 57 -7.15 4.93 3.77
C GLU A 57 -6.65 4.81 2.31
N PRO A 58 -7.55 4.93 1.32
CA PRO A 58 -7.14 5.10 -0.07
C PRO A 58 -6.26 6.32 -0.24
N ARG A 59 -5.24 6.22 -1.11
CA ARG A 59 -4.30 7.33 -1.35
C ARG A 59 -4.03 7.54 -2.81
N LEU A 60 -3.90 8.80 -3.17
CA LEU A 60 -3.31 9.23 -4.44
C LEU A 60 -2.00 9.96 -4.13
N LEU A 61 -0.89 9.46 -4.67
CA LEU A 61 0.44 10.02 -4.50
C LEU A 61 1.03 10.37 -5.85
N LEU A 62 1.65 11.55 -5.94
CA LEU A 62 2.43 12.02 -7.07
C LEU A 62 3.89 12.09 -6.64
N PHE A 63 4.74 11.30 -7.28
CA PHE A 63 6.16 11.27 -6.98
C PHE A 63 6.88 12.38 -7.74
N MET A 64 7.32 13.42 -7.00
CA MET A 64 7.79 14.68 -7.56
C MET A 64 9.28 14.66 -7.86
N ASN A 65 10.08 14.04 -6.99
CA ASN A 65 11.53 13.96 -7.08
C ASN A 65 12.07 12.77 -6.31
N GLY A 66 13.32 12.38 -6.61
CA GLY A 66 14.01 11.25 -6.01
C GLY A 66 13.57 9.91 -6.57
N GLU A 67 13.99 8.85 -5.91
CA GLU A 67 13.66 7.47 -6.26
C GLU A 67 13.43 6.63 -5.01
N ALA A 68 12.62 5.57 -5.13
CA ALA A 68 12.40 4.60 -4.08
C ALA A 68 12.05 3.23 -4.66
N ASP A 69 12.60 2.16 -4.05
CA ASP A 69 12.19 0.78 -4.31
C ASP A 69 11.27 0.32 -3.18
N VAL A 70 10.07 -0.09 -3.53
CA VAL A 70 9.03 -0.40 -2.55
C VAL A 70 8.30 -1.70 -2.87
N HIS A 71 7.82 -2.35 -1.81
CA HIS A 71 6.75 -3.33 -1.92
C HIS A 71 5.42 -2.70 -1.51
N LEU A 72 4.43 -2.77 -2.38
CA LEU A 72 3.03 -2.55 -2.04
C LEU A 72 2.35 -3.92 -2.00
N ASP A 73 2.01 -4.39 -0.81
CA ASP A 73 1.60 -5.76 -0.53
C ASP A 73 2.65 -6.79 -1.02
N LEU A 74 2.32 -7.54 -2.06
CA LEU A 74 3.17 -8.57 -2.65
C LEU A 74 3.87 -8.12 -3.94
N GLU A 75 3.79 -6.84 -4.30
CA GLU A 75 4.33 -6.33 -5.55
C GLU A 75 5.45 -5.34 -5.32
N GLN A 76 6.55 -5.54 -6.04
CA GLN A 76 7.68 -4.64 -6.05
C GLN A 76 7.49 -3.57 -7.12
N TYR A 77 7.81 -2.34 -6.77
CA TYR A 77 7.76 -1.17 -7.65
C TYR A 77 9.00 -0.33 -7.47
N HIS A 78 9.43 0.27 -8.56
CA HIS A 78 10.37 1.37 -8.55
C HIS A 78 9.61 2.68 -8.77
N PHE A 79 9.75 3.62 -7.84
CA PHE A 79 9.17 4.94 -7.92
C PHE A 79 10.24 5.95 -8.31
N GLU A 80 9.91 6.76 -9.29
CA GLU A 80 10.73 7.86 -9.78
C GLU A 80 9.84 9.06 -10.12
N ARG A 81 10.44 10.18 -10.47
CA ARG A 81 9.68 11.37 -10.88
C ARG A 81 8.69 11.03 -12.00
N GLY A 82 7.43 11.42 -11.81
CA GLY A 82 6.35 11.15 -12.76
C GLY A 82 5.54 9.88 -12.42
N THR A 83 5.97 9.12 -11.41
CA THR A 83 5.17 7.99 -10.92
C THR A 83 3.93 8.52 -10.19
N VAL A 84 2.77 8.00 -10.60
CA VAL A 84 1.47 8.21 -9.95
C VAL A 84 1.02 6.92 -9.30
N ILE A 85 0.65 7.00 -8.03
CA ILE A 85 0.28 5.85 -7.21
C ILE A 85 -1.12 6.10 -6.65
N LEU A 86 -2.07 5.24 -7.02
CA LEU A 86 -3.41 5.20 -6.46
C LEU A 86 -3.59 3.87 -5.74
N THR A 87 -3.83 3.91 -4.44
CA THR A 87 -3.99 2.70 -3.62
C THR A 87 -5.40 2.59 -3.07
N PRO A 88 -5.99 1.36 -3.04
CA PRO A 88 -7.15 1.06 -2.21
C PRO A 88 -6.80 1.18 -0.72
N PRO A 89 -7.78 1.06 0.20
CA PRO A 89 -7.51 1.01 1.62
C PRO A 89 -6.74 -0.27 2.02
N ASP A 90 -6.11 -0.23 3.19
CA ASP A 90 -5.43 -1.34 3.85
C ASP A 90 -4.21 -1.93 3.11
N VAL A 91 -3.60 -1.16 2.21
CA VAL A 91 -2.36 -1.54 1.54
C VAL A 91 -1.20 -1.55 2.53
N ILE A 92 -0.34 -2.55 2.41
CA ILE A 92 0.92 -2.64 3.18
C ILE A 92 2.05 -2.13 2.31
N LEU A 93 2.80 -1.17 2.84
CA LEU A 93 3.96 -0.55 2.22
C LEU A 93 5.22 -0.99 2.99
N GLU A 94 6.24 -1.43 2.27
CA GLU A 94 7.59 -1.72 2.80
C GLU A 94 8.62 -1.06 1.86
N PHE A 95 9.51 -0.24 2.40
CA PHE A 95 10.59 0.35 1.62
C PHE A 95 11.81 -0.59 1.62
N GLU A 96 12.28 -0.98 0.44
CA GLU A 96 13.60 -1.63 0.27
C GLU A 96 14.70 -0.58 0.17
N HIS A 97 14.41 0.50 -0.57
CA HIS A 97 15.27 1.66 -0.70
C HIS A 97 14.44 2.94 -0.70
N LEU A 98 14.91 3.97 -0.02
CA LEU A 98 14.27 5.29 0.03
C LEU A 98 15.34 6.37 -0.14
N GLY A 99 15.36 7.01 -1.31
CA GLY A 99 16.27 8.12 -1.61
C GLY A 99 16.08 9.31 -0.68
N GLN A 100 17.15 10.03 -0.38
CA GLN A 100 17.12 11.16 0.57
C GLN A 100 16.42 12.41 0.02
N ASP A 101 16.33 12.55 -1.29
CA ASP A 101 15.72 13.69 -1.99
C ASP A 101 14.28 13.42 -2.43
N VAL A 102 13.65 12.37 -1.91
CA VAL A 102 12.28 12.04 -2.25
C VAL A 102 11.33 13.13 -1.82
N THR A 103 10.53 13.59 -2.79
CA THR A 103 9.48 14.59 -2.58
C THR A 103 8.19 14.08 -3.20
N VAL A 104 7.09 14.19 -2.46
CA VAL A 104 5.77 13.70 -2.89
C VAL A 104 4.68 14.75 -2.66
N CYS A 105 3.67 14.76 -3.53
CA CYS A 105 2.37 15.32 -3.20
C CYS A 105 1.40 14.16 -2.95
N GLY A 106 0.66 14.21 -1.86
CA GLY A 106 -0.21 13.12 -1.43
C GLY A 106 -1.59 13.58 -1.00
N ILE A 107 -2.59 12.77 -1.35
CA ILE A 107 -3.97 12.93 -0.93
C ILE A 107 -4.39 11.61 -0.30
N ALA A 108 -4.81 11.63 0.96
CA ALA A 108 -5.45 10.48 1.57
C ALA A 108 -6.94 10.79 1.78
N MET A 109 -7.77 9.81 1.46
CA MET A 109 -9.21 9.97 1.32
C MET A 109 -9.93 9.20 2.44
N LYS A 110 -10.51 9.90 3.41
CA LYS A 110 -11.27 9.26 4.51
C LYS A 110 -12.68 8.89 4.09
N GLU A 111 -13.29 9.63 3.17
CA GLU A 111 -14.64 9.38 2.71
C GLU A 111 -14.69 8.92 1.25
N ALA A 112 -15.55 7.96 1.04
CA ALA A 112 -16.29 7.49 -0.14
C ALA A 112 -15.75 7.84 -1.54
N VAL A 113 -14.45 7.78 -1.75
CA VAL A 113 -13.93 7.55 -3.09
C VAL A 113 -13.58 6.07 -3.16
N HIS A 114 -14.39 5.30 -3.89
CA HIS A 114 -14.14 3.88 -4.07
C HIS A 114 -12.93 3.70 -5.00
N VAL A 115 -11.83 3.22 -4.44
CA VAL A 115 -10.66 2.78 -5.19
C VAL A 115 -10.65 1.26 -5.13
N ALA A 116 -11.10 0.62 -6.21
CA ALA A 116 -11.22 -0.84 -6.26
C ALA A 116 -9.86 -1.53 -6.48
N GLU A 117 -8.98 -0.89 -7.25
CA GLU A 117 -7.71 -1.46 -7.70
C GLU A 117 -6.56 -0.49 -7.46
N ARG A 118 -5.39 -1.06 -7.21
CA ARG A 118 -4.15 -0.31 -7.15
C ARG A 118 -3.68 0.03 -8.55
N ILE A 119 -3.32 1.30 -8.76
CA ILE A 119 -2.67 1.78 -9.97
C ILE A 119 -1.31 2.35 -9.57
N VAL A 120 -0.26 1.83 -10.18
CA VAL A 120 1.09 2.40 -10.12
C VAL A 120 1.56 2.53 -11.56
N THR A 121 1.79 3.75 -12.00
CA THR A 121 2.18 4.00 -13.39
C THR A 121 3.02 5.26 -13.50
N ASN A 122 4.02 5.22 -14.38
CA ASN A 122 4.71 6.43 -14.79
C ASN A 122 3.87 7.09 -15.90
N VAL A 123 3.45 8.32 -15.67
CA VAL A 123 2.54 9.02 -16.57
C VAL A 123 3.28 10.03 -17.44
N PRO A 124 2.77 10.32 -18.68
CA PRO A 124 3.32 11.39 -19.50
C PRO A 124 3.38 12.71 -18.76
N ALA A 125 4.43 13.50 -19.01
CA ALA A 125 4.67 14.78 -18.31
C ALA A 125 3.45 15.71 -18.32
N LYS A 126 2.68 15.74 -19.42
CA LYS A 126 1.45 16.55 -19.56
C LYS A 126 0.37 16.11 -18.56
N ASP A 127 0.19 14.80 -18.40
CA ASP A 127 -0.83 14.25 -17.50
C ASP A 127 -0.40 14.39 -16.04
N PHE A 128 0.90 14.23 -15.75
CA PHE A 128 1.47 14.50 -14.44
C PHE A 128 1.25 15.96 -14.02
N GLU A 129 1.56 16.91 -14.92
CA GLU A 129 1.35 18.32 -14.67
C GLU A 129 -0.13 18.67 -14.44
N LEU A 130 -1.04 18.02 -15.19
CA LEU A 130 -2.48 18.17 -14.97
C LEU A 130 -2.89 17.71 -13.58
N LEU A 131 -2.48 16.51 -13.16
CA LEU A 131 -2.77 15.96 -11.83
C LEU A 131 -2.19 16.85 -10.73
N LEU A 132 -0.98 17.36 -10.92
CA LEU A 132 -0.35 18.27 -9.98
C LEU A 132 -1.13 19.58 -9.83
N ARG A 133 -1.56 20.19 -10.93
CA ARG A 133 -2.43 21.39 -10.88
C ARG A 133 -3.76 21.10 -10.20
N MET A 134 -4.37 19.95 -10.45
CA MET A 134 -5.59 19.52 -9.74
C MET A 134 -5.34 19.40 -8.24
N THR A 135 -4.17 18.91 -7.82
CA THR A 135 -3.79 18.80 -6.40
C THR A 135 -3.68 20.18 -5.74
N TYR A 136 -3.08 21.17 -6.42
CA TYR A 136 -3.04 22.55 -5.91
C TYR A 136 -4.43 23.20 -5.86
N LEU A 137 -5.27 22.98 -6.87
CA LEU A 137 -6.66 23.46 -6.83
C LEU A 137 -7.46 22.80 -5.71
N LEU A 138 -7.24 21.51 -5.46
CA LEU A 138 -7.84 20.83 -4.31
C LEU A 138 -7.38 21.45 -2.99
N TRP A 139 -6.11 21.78 -2.87
CA TRP A 139 -5.57 22.51 -1.72
C TRP A 139 -6.29 23.85 -1.51
N ASP A 140 -6.44 24.64 -2.57
CA ASP A 140 -7.15 25.91 -2.49
C ASP A 140 -8.61 25.75 -2.07
N LEU A 141 -9.29 24.70 -2.53
CA LEU A 141 -10.65 24.36 -2.10
C LEU A 141 -10.71 23.90 -0.65
N ALA A 142 -9.74 23.10 -0.22
CA ALA A 142 -9.72 22.52 1.11
C ALA A 142 -9.43 23.55 2.20
N THR A 143 -8.59 24.55 1.90
CA THR A 143 -8.20 25.60 2.83
C THR A 143 -9.19 26.76 2.91
N GLN A 144 -10.29 26.76 2.13
CA GLN A 144 -11.35 27.76 2.24
C GLN A 144 -12.10 27.69 3.56
N ALA A 145 -12.51 28.84 4.07
CA ALA A 145 -13.39 28.94 5.23
C ALA A 145 -14.73 29.61 4.83
N PRO A 146 -15.88 28.93 4.93
CA PRO A 146 -16.04 27.54 5.40
C PRO A 146 -15.54 26.50 4.40
N PHE A 147 -15.15 25.34 4.89
CA PHE A 147 -14.71 24.20 4.05
C PHE A 147 -15.80 23.76 3.07
N ARG A 148 -15.46 23.73 1.80
CA ARG A 148 -16.38 23.37 0.70
C ARG A 148 -16.30 21.87 0.41
N ARG A 149 -16.82 21.06 1.37
CA ARG A 149 -16.70 19.60 1.37
C ARG A 149 -17.02 18.96 0.03
N GLU A 150 -18.24 19.22 -0.51
CA GLU A 150 -18.69 18.57 -1.74
C GLU A 150 -17.81 18.91 -2.95
N ALA A 151 -17.38 20.17 -3.09
CA ALA A 151 -16.49 20.58 -4.16
C ALA A 151 -15.13 19.86 -4.07
N ALA A 152 -14.57 19.75 -2.87
CA ALA A 152 -13.31 19.04 -2.64
C ALA A 152 -13.45 17.55 -2.98
N LEU A 153 -14.51 16.88 -2.55
CA LEU A 153 -14.74 15.46 -2.83
C LEU A 153 -14.97 15.20 -4.33
N GLN A 154 -15.69 16.06 -5.04
CA GLN A 154 -15.84 15.95 -6.50
C GLN A 154 -14.51 16.13 -7.23
N MET A 155 -13.65 17.03 -6.77
CA MET A 155 -12.30 17.17 -7.33
C MET A 155 -11.48 15.88 -7.14
N VAL A 156 -11.50 15.29 -5.95
CA VAL A 156 -10.82 14.02 -5.69
C VAL A 156 -11.35 12.90 -6.61
N ARG A 157 -12.67 12.80 -6.78
CA ARG A 157 -13.28 11.83 -7.71
C ARG A 157 -12.81 12.04 -9.14
N ALA A 158 -12.76 13.29 -9.60
CA ALA A 158 -12.25 13.63 -10.94
C ALA A 158 -10.78 13.22 -11.10
N MET A 159 -9.95 13.41 -10.08
CA MET A 159 -8.54 13.00 -10.11
C MET A 159 -8.40 11.49 -10.18
N VAL A 160 -9.15 10.74 -9.36
CA VAL A 160 -9.15 9.26 -9.39
C VAL A 160 -9.58 8.74 -10.75
N THR A 161 -10.67 9.28 -11.31
CA THR A 161 -11.16 8.91 -12.64
C THR A 161 -10.11 9.21 -13.73
N ASN A 162 -9.42 10.35 -13.64
CA ASN A 162 -8.37 10.69 -14.60
C ASN A 162 -7.18 9.70 -14.54
N VAL A 163 -6.76 9.30 -13.35
CA VAL A 163 -5.71 8.25 -13.20
C VAL A 163 -6.15 6.92 -13.81
N GLN A 164 -7.42 6.53 -13.64
CA GLN A 164 -7.97 5.33 -14.26
C GLN A 164 -7.93 5.41 -15.80
N TYR A 165 -8.35 6.52 -16.39
CA TYR A 165 -8.27 6.73 -17.85
C TYR A 165 -6.83 6.67 -18.39
N ILE A 166 -5.87 7.28 -17.67
CA ILE A 166 -4.45 7.22 -18.04
C ILE A 166 -3.97 5.77 -18.07
N LYS A 167 -4.36 4.99 -17.06
CA LYS A 167 -4.00 3.56 -16.98
C LYS A 167 -4.60 2.75 -18.12
N GLU A 168 -5.89 2.92 -18.39
CA GLU A 168 -6.59 2.23 -19.48
C GLU A 168 -5.98 2.56 -20.85
N ALA A 169 -5.61 3.81 -21.08
CA ALA A 169 -4.95 4.24 -22.32
C ALA A 169 -3.57 3.58 -22.48
N SER A 170 -2.82 3.41 -21.39
CA SER A 170 -1.52 2.73 -21.40
C SER A 170 -1.67 1.23 -21.70
N ASP A 171 -2.68 0.58 -21.13
CA ASP A 171 -2.94 -0.85 -21.30
C ASP A 171 -3.47 -1.20 -22.70
N SER A 172 -4.21 -0.28 -23.33
CA SER A 172 -4.79 -0.47 -24.68
C SER A 172 -3.73 -0.50 -25.77
N SER A 173 -2.53 0.00 -25.52
CA SER A 173 -1.41 0.03 -26.47
C SER A 173 -0.55 -1.24 -26.47
N ALA A 174 -0.79 -2.16 -25.54
CA ALA A 174 0.00 -3.38 -25.41
C ALA A 174 -0.68 -4.57 -26.11
N ASP A 175 -0.08 -5.01 -27.22
CA ASP A 175 -0.40 -6.31 -27.83
C ASP A 175 -0.05 -7.42 -26.81
N LYS A 176 -1.07 -8.16 -26.30
CA LYS A 176 -0.87 -9.13 -25.20
C LYS A 176 -0.58 -10.54 -25.73
N PRO A 177 0.69 -11.01 -25.78
CA PRO A 177 1.02 -12.40 -26.10
C PRO A 177 0.63 -13.36 -24.96
N ALA A 178 0.65 -14.67 -25.20
CA ALA A 178 0.25 -15.72 -24.24
C ALA A 178 1.00 -15.65 -22.89
N ILE A 179 2.21 -15.10 -22.85
CA ILE A 179 2.98 -14.83 -21.63
C ILE A 179 2.23 -13.82 -20.71
N ALA A 180 1.48 -12.89 -21.31
CA ALA A 180 0.69 -11.91 -20.58
C ALA A 180 -0.44 -12.58 -19.76
N ARG A 181 -1.03 -13.68 -20.23
CA ARG A 181 -2.11 -14.37 -19.51
C ARG A 181 -1.65 -15.02 -18.20
N HIS A 182 -0.44 -15.59 -18.17
CA HIS A 182 0.13 -16.14 -16.94
C HIS A 182 0.48 -15.03 -15.94
N GLN A 183 1.00 -13.90 -16.44
CA GLN A 183 1.28 -12.73 -15.60
C GLN A 183 -0.02 -12.13 -15.05
N GLU A 184 -1.06 -12.00 -15.87
CA GLU A 184 -2.37 -11.51 -15.43
C GLU A 184 -2.98 -12.41 -14.34
N LEU A 185 -2.94 -13.75 -14.53
CA LEU A 185 -3.41 -14.69 -13.54
C LEU A 185 -2.59 -14.62 -12.23
N PHE A 186 -1.28 -14.40 -12.35
CA PHE A 186 -0.43 -14.19 -11.18
C PHE A 186 -0.76 -12.89 -10.45
N GLN A 187 -1.05 -11.80 -11.14
CA GLN A 187 -1.49 -10.55 -10.52
C GLN A 187 -2.84 -10.74 -9.79
N GLN A 188 -3.82 -11.36 -10.44
CA GLN A 188 -5.11 -11.69 -9.81
C GLN A 188 -4.93 -12.55 -8.56
N PHE A 189 -4.07 -13.57 -8.62
CA PHE A 189 -3.74 -14.40 -7.47
C PHE A 189 -3.16 -13.57 -6.31
N LYS A 190 -2.18 -12.69 -6.57
CA LYS A 190 -1.59 -11.82 -5.53
C LYS A 190 -2.62 -10.91 -4.89
N MET A 191 -3.53 -10.32 -5.68
CA MET A 191 -4.63 -9.51 -5.13
C MET A 191 -5.54 -10.33 -4.21
N LEU A 192 -5.92 -11.53 -4.62
CA LEU A 192 -6.75 -12.42 -3.79
C LEU A 192 -6.03 -12.82 -2.51
N VAL A 193 -4.74 -13.15 -2.61
CA VAL A 193 -3.93 -13.50 -1.44
C VAL A 193 -3.85 -12.33 -0.46
N SER A 194 -3.61 -11.10 -0.92
CA SER A 194 -3.59 -9.92 -0.06
C SER A 194 -4.91 -9.69 0.67
N ARG A 195 -6.05 -10.00 0.03
CA ARG A 195 -7.39 -9.85 0.63
C ARG A 195 -7.76 -10.96 1.64
N HIS A 196 -7.31 -12.18 1.40
CA HIS A 196 -7.85 -13.36 2.10
C HIS A 196 -6.85 -14.09 2.99
N CYS A 197 -5.54 -13.76 2.94
CA CYS A 197 -4.48 -14.51 3.63
C CYS A 197 -4.64 -14.57 5.16
N GLU A 198 -5.37 -13.65 5.78
CA GLU A 198 -5.65 -13.70 7.22
C GLU A 198 -6.50 -14.93 7.60
N ARG A 199 -7.42 -15.33 6.72
CA ARG A 199 -8.37 -16.42 6.99
C ARG A 199 -8.09 -17.68 6.19
N GLU A 200 -7.58 -17.52 4.96
CA GLU A 200 -7.42 -18.62 4.00
C GLU A 200 -5.96 -18.78 3.58
N ARG A 201 -5.41 -19.97 3.80
CA ARG A 201 -4.00 -20.29 3.52
C ARG A 201 -3.81 -21.52 2.65
N ASN A 202 -4.87 -22.00 2.00
CA ASN A 202 -4.81 -23.17 1.16
C ASN A 202 -4.97 -22.80 -0.32
N ILE A 203 -4.21 -23.48 -1.18
CA ILE A 203 -4.21 -23.22 -2.63
C ILE A 203 -5.57 -23.47 -3.28
N PRO A 204 -6.33 -24.54 -2.91
CA PRO A 204 -7.66 -24.79 -3.48
C PRO A 204 -8.60 -23.59 -3.40
N PHE A 205 -8.66 -22.89 -2.28
CA PHE A 205 -9.49 -21.70 -2.11
C PHE A 205 -9.24 -20.64 -3.20
N TYR A 206 -7.98 -20.33 -3.45
CA TYR A 206 -7.59 -19.34 -4.47
C TYR A 206 -7.83 -19.85 -5.89
N ALA A 207 -7.64 -21.15 -6.11
CA ALA A 207 -7.89 -21.78 -7.40
C ALA A 207 -9.39 -21.73 -7.75
N ASP A 208 -10.27 -21.96 -6.76
CA ASP A 208 -11.72 -21.88 -6.92
C ASP A 208 -12.16 -20.46 -7.26
N LEU A 209 -11.62 -19.43 -6.59
CA LEU A 209 -11.90 -18.02 -6.90
C LEU A 209 -11.44 -17.60 -8.30
N LEU A 210 -10.39 -18.24 -8.81
CA LEU A 210 -9.85 -17.99 -10.16
C LEU A 210 -10.47 -18.92 -11.22
N HIS A 211 -11.41 -19.78 -10.83
CA HIS A 211 -12.08 -20.77 -11.70
C HIS A 211 -11.11 -21.69 -12.45
N ILE A 212 -10.03 -22.11 -11.79
CA ILE A 212 -9.03 -23.07 -12.32
C ILE A 212 -8.70 -24.16 -11.30
N THR A 213 -8.01 -25.19 -11.75
CA THR A 213 -7.59 -26.28 -10.83
C THR A 213 -6.40 -25.84 -9.96
N PRO A 214 -6.26 -26.35 -8.73
CA PRO A 214 -5.11 -26.08 -7.86
C PRO A 214 -3.76 -26.43 -8.49
N HIS A 215 -3.73 -27.51 -9.30
CA HIS A 215 -2.53 -27.91 -10.02
C HIS A 215 -2.15 -26.86 -11.10
N HIS A 216 -3.13 -26.40 -11.87
CA HIS A 216 -2.91 -25.37 -12.89
C HIS A 216 -2.47 -24.05 -12.25
N LEU A 217 -3.12 -23.61 -11.17
CA LEU A 217 -2.70 -22.42 -10.42
C LEU A 217 -1.24 -22.53 -9.97
N SER A 218 -0.86 -23.63 -9.32
CA SER A 218 0.51 -23.85 -8.84
C SER A 218 1.54 -23.81 -9.97
N ALA A 219 1.23 -24.41 -11.12
CA ALA A 219 2.11 -24.42 -12.28
C ALA A 219 2.30 -22.99 -12.86
N VAL A 220 1.19 -22.26 -13.04
CA VAL A 220 1.23 -20.87 -13.58
C VAL A 220 2.00 -19.94 -12.64
N ILE A 221 1.73 -20.00 -11.33
CA ILE A 221 2.43 -19.14 -10.36
C ILE A 221 3.93 -19.44 -10.35
N SER A 222 4.30 -20.74 -10.33
CA SER A 222 5.71 -21.12 -10.36
C SER A 222 6.42 -20.67 -11.64
N GLN A 223 5.75 -20.77 -12.78
CA GLN A 223 6.31 -20.33 -14.06
C GLN A 223 6.43 -18.80 -14.15
N ALA A 224 5.43 -18.06 -13.64
CA ALA A 224 5.39 -16.59 -13.73
C ALA A 224 6.33 -15.92 -12.72
N SER A 225 6.57 -16.53 -11.56
CA SER A 225 7.28 -15.88 -10.44
C SER A 225 8.57 -16.56 -10.00
N GLY A 226 8.84 -17.78 -10.46
CA GLY A 226 9.95 -18.60 -9.95
C GLY A 226 9.71 -19.18 -8.54
N HIS A 227 8.58 -18.87 -7.90
CA HIS A 227 8.23 -19.31 -6.55
C HIS A 227 6.92 -20.08 -6.52
N SER A 228 6.74 -20.93 -5.49
CA SER A 228 5.47 -21.66 -5.33
C SER A 228 4.32 -20.73 -4.93
N ALA A 229 3.08 -21.11 -5.21
CA ALA A 229 1.90 -20.38 -4.74
C ALA A 229 1.87 -20.26 -3.21
N MET A 230 2.33 -21.30 -2.49
CA MET A 230 2.42 -21.28 -1.03
C MET A 230 3.44 -20.25 -0.51
N TYR A 231 4.53 -20.02 -1.23
CA TYR A 231 5.50 -18.96 -0.90
C TYR A 231 4.80 -17.59 -0.82
N TRP A 232 3.98 -17.25 -1.82
CA TRP A 232 3.27 -15.97 -1.87
C TRP A 232 2.21 -15.83 -0.79
N ILE A 233 1.48 -16.92 -0.50
CA ILE A 233 0.52 -16.95 0.61
C ILE A 233 1.24 -16.72 1.94
N ASN A 234 2.34 -17.44 2.19
CA ASN A 234 3.12 -17.28 3.42
C ASN A 234 3.68 -15.85 3.56
N ARG A 235 4.21 -15.28 2.47
CA ARG A 235 4.72 -13.91 2.46
C ARG A 235 3.63 -12.89 2.85
N ALA A 236 2.41 -13.04 2.34
CA ALA A 236 1.29 -12.18 2.72
C ALA A 236 0.94 -12.31 4.20
N VAL A 237 0.87 -13.54 4.72
CA VAL A 237 0.61 -13.80 6.15
C VAL A 237 1.70 -13.17 7.02
N VAL A 238 2.97 -13.26 6.62
CA VAL A 238 4.09 -12.63 7.33
C VAL A 238 3.95 -11.11 7.35
N LEU A 239 3.61 -10.49 6.21
CA LEU A 239 3.40 -9.04 6.15
C LEU A 239 2.28 -8.60 7.11
N ARG A 240 1.13 -9.30 7.08
CA ARG A 240 0.03 -9.02 8.02
C ARG A 240 0.43 -9.25 9.48
N ALA A 241 1.18 -10.31 9.76
CA ALA A 241 1.70 -10.59 11.09
C ALA A 241 2.64 -9.47 11.59
N LYS A 242 3.58 -9.01 10.75
CA LYS A 242 4.47 -7.88 11.05
C LYS A 242 3.66 -6.63 11.43
N VAL A 243 2.66 -6.28 10.60
CA VAL A 243 1.76 -5.15 10.89
C VAL A 243 1.08 -5.32 12.24
N LEU A 244 0.41 -6.44 12.49
CA LEU A 244 -0.30 -6.68 13.75
C LEU A 244 0.63 -6.69 14.97
N LEU A 245 1.83 -7.25 14.86
CA LEU A 245 2.82 -7.25 15.93
C LEU A 245 3.30 -5.85 16.26
N HIS A 246 3.34 -4.96 15.28
CA HIS A 246 3.87 -3.62 15.42
C HIS A 246 2.80 -2.59 15.83
N THR A 247 1.63 -2.62 15.15
CA THR A 247 0.62 -1.56 15.25
C THR A 247 -0.45 -1.83 16.30
N SER A 248 -0.69 -3.10 16.63
CA SER A 248 -1.75 -3.46 17.57
C SER A 248 -1.19 -3.78 18.95
N GLY A 249 -1.92 -3.38 19.98
CA GLY A 249 -1.67 -3.86 21.36
C GLY A 249 -2.04 -5.32 21.58
N LEU A 250 -2.41 -6.06 20.53
CA LEU A 250 -2.83 -7.46 20.60
C LEU A 250 -1.72 -8.35 21.13
N LEU A 251 -2.11 -9.30 21.98
CA LEU A 251 -1.20 -10.33 22.45
C LEU A 251 -0.92 -11.34 21.33
N THR A 252 0.21 -12.02 21.40
CA THR A 252 0.64 -12.97 20.36
C THR A 252 -0.40 -14.07 20.08
N TYR A 253 -1.17 -14.48 21.11
CA TYR A 253 -2.22 -15.48 20.92
C TYR A 253 -3.42 -14.92 20.14
N GLU A 254 -3.78 -13.63 20.35
CA GLU A 254 -4.86 -12.97 19.63
C GLU A 254 -4.49 -12.76 18.16
N ILE A 255 -3.21 -12.46 17.89
CA ILE A 255 -2.69 -12.38 16.51
C ILE A 255 -2.74 -13.77 15.84
N ALA A 256 -2.36 -14.83 16.56
CA ALA A 256 -2.45 -16.19 16.05
C ALA A 256 -3.90 -16.57 15.67
N GLU A 257 -4.86 -16.22 16.51
CA GLU A 257 -6.30 -16.43 16.26
C GLU A 257 -6.77 -15.62 15.06
N ARG A 258 -6.44 -14.31 15.02
CA ARG A 258 -6.83 -13.42 13.91
C ARG A 258 -6.29 -13.88 12.56
N LEU A 259 -5.07 -14.41 12.55
CA LEU A 259 -4.43 -15.00 11.35
C LEU A 259 -4.81 -16.45 11.13
N ASN A 260 -5.85 -16.95 11.80
CA ASN A 260 -6.39 -18.30 11.64
C ASN A 260 -5.37 -19.42 11.83
N PHE A 261 -4.46 -19.30 12.81
CA PHE A 261 -3.59 -20.40 13.24
C PHE A 261 -4.31 -21.29 14.25
N SER A 262 -4.08 -22.58 14.15
CA SER A 262 -4.69 -23.58 15.04
C SER A 262 -4.36 -23.39 16.52
N ASN A 263 -3.20 -22.80 16.80
CA ASN A 263 -2.74 -22.46 18.16
C ASN A 263 -1.55 -21.49 18.10
N PRO A 264 -1.24 -20.79 19.21
CA PRO A 264 -0.11 -19.85 19.27
C PRO A 264 1.26 -20.46 18.96
N PRO A 265 1.60 -21.70 19.40
CA PRO A 265 2.86 -22.33 19.00
C PRO A 265 3.01 -22.51 17.47
N ALA A 266 1.93 -22.84 16.77
CA ALA A 266 1.96 -22.98 15.31
C ALA A 266 2.29 -21.63 14.64
N PHE A 267 1.70 -20.53 15.12
CA PHE A 267 2.04 -19.18 14.68
C PHE A 267 3.50 -18.83 14.99
N ASN A 268 3.97 -19.05 16.21
CA ASN A 268 5.34 -18.75 16.61
C ASN A 268 6.36 -19.49 15.72
N ASN A 269 6.15 -20.78 15.47
CA ASN A 269 7.01 -21.59 14.62
C ASN A 269 6.98 -21.11 13.16
N PHE A 270 5.79 -20.80 12.65
CA PHE A 270 5.62 -20.24 11.31
C PHE A 270 6.38 -18.93 11.18
N PHE A 271 6.11 -17.96 12.06
CA PHE A 271 6.72 -16.62 11.98
C PHE A 271 8.25 -16.70 12.11
N LYS A 272 8.76 -17.51 13.05
CA LYS A 272 10.21 -17.71 13.20
C LYS A 272 10.84 -18.36 11.97
N ARG A 273 10.19 -19.34 11.36
CA ARG A 273 10.68 -19.99 10.14
C ARG A 273 10.79 -19.01 8.98
N GLU A 274 9.77 -18.15 8.80
CA GLU A 274 9.69 -17.23 7.68
C GLU A 274 10.55 -15.95 7.86
N THR A 275 10.77 -15.52 9.12
CA THR A 275 11.44 -14.22 9.41
C THR A 275 12.78 -14.36 10.14
N GLY A 276 13.10 -15.55 10.64
CA GLY A 276 14.26 -15.78 11.50
C GLY A 276 14.08 -15.34 12.96
N LEU A 277 13.01 -14.62 13.30
CA LEU A 277 12.74 -14.08 14.62
C LEU A 277 11.44 -14.65 15.19
N THR A 278 11.37 -14.80 16.51
CA THR A 278 10.07 -15.04 17.16
C THR A 278 9.21 -13.77 17.13
N PRO A 279 7.87 -13.87 17.21
CA PRO A 279 6.99 -12.71 17.32
C PRO A 279 7.37 -11.75 18.45
N LYS A 280 7.83 -12.30 19.60
CA LYS A 280 8.27 -11.51 20.75
C LYS A 280 9.56 -10.75 20.46
N GLU A 281 10.56 -11.40 19.85
CA GLU A 281 11.82 -10.77 19.45
C GLU A 281 11.59 -9.69 18.39
N PHE A 282 10.69 -9.96 17.45
CA PHE A 282 10.30 -8.98 16.45
C PHE A 282 9.69 -7.74 17.10
N ARG A 283 8.69 -7.92 17.97
CA ARG A 283 8.05 -6.81 18.70
C ARG A 283 9.04 -6.00 19.52
N SER A 284 10.00 -6.65 20.21
CA SER A 284 10.97 -5.93 21.06
C SER A 284 12.04 -5.14 20.29
N ARG A 285 12.17 -5.35 18.99
CA ARG A 285 13.08 -4.52 18.17
C ARG A 285 12.50 -3.15 17.85
N TYR A 286 11.19 -3.03 17.94
CA TYR A 286 10.42 -1.87 17.46
C TYR A 286 9.64 -1.17 18.60
N LEU A 287 9.77 -1.64 19.84
CA LEU A 287 9.30 -0.99 21.08
C LEU A 287 10.46 -0.27 21.77
#